data_a2b7a079030a62d7b2602ab543df5c95
#
_entry.id   a2b7a079030a62d7b2602ab543df5c95
#
_cell.length_a   1.000
_cell.length_b   1.000
_cell.length_c   1.000
_cell.angle_alpha   90.00
_cell.angle_beta   90.00
_cell.angle_gamma   90.00
#
_symmetry.space_group_name_H-M   'P 1'
#
loop_
_entity.id
_entity.type
_entity.pdbx_description
1 polymer ?
#
loop_
_entity_poly.entity_id
_entity_poly.type
_entity_poly.pdbx_seq_one_letter_code
_entity_poly.pdbx_strand_id
1 'polypeptide(L)'
;MLRNENQTYADVVGFIKQALQDAGITGFSIVQADQALNLSIDTAVILVDRFHSRRYGWQGQHYVKEDTLKRIVDYFQDIHFQIRALKRRKGVQDATVATSNDVIQAIITWFQSQIGIKSLKSLGYNLLRITDIKEESFIDKTNKYEKSPEFTLVLTLYQSAETEQDVINSIDGNFIEVG
;
A
#
# COMPACT_ATOMS: atom_id res chain seq x y z
N MET A 1 16.66 -3.33 2.93
CA MET A 1 15.92 -4.60 2.71
C MET A 1 14.78 -4.34 1.73
N LEU A 2 14.71 -5.10 0.63
CA LEU A 2 13.64 -4.96 -0.36
C LEU A 2 12.34 -5.56 0.21
N ARG A 3 11.28 -4.76 0.28
CA ARG A 3 9.94 -5.26 0.58
C ARG A 3 9.30 -5.79 -0.69
N ASN A 4 8.85 -7.03 -0.64
CA ASN A 4 8.08 -7.61 -1.74
C ASN A 4 6.62 -7.11 -1.73
N GLU A 5 5.91 -7.39 -2.81
CA GLU A 5 4.54 -6.95 -3.02
C GLU A 5 3.57 -7.46 -1.94
N ASN A 6 3.66 -8.74 -1.62
CA ASN A 6 2.79 -9.37 -0.63
C ASN A 6 3.02 -8.79 0.78
N GLN A 7 4.27 -8.46 1.12
CA GLN A 7 4.60 -7.85 2.40
C GLN A 7 4.02 -6.43 2.50
N THR A 8 4.16 -5.64 1.43
CA THR A 8 3.58 -4.29 1.36
C THR A 8 2.06 -4.33 1.48
N TYR A 9 1.40 -5.29 0.83
CA TYR A 9 -0.03 -5.50 0.96
C TYR A 9 -0.43 -5.89 2.39
N ALA A 10 0.27 -6.85 3.00
CA ALA A 10 0.01 -7.29 4.37
C ALA A 10 0.17 -6.15 5.39
N ASP A 11 1.17 -5.29 5.20
CA ASP A 11 1.37 -4.10 6.05
C ASP A 11 0.18 -3.15 5.96
N VAL A 12 -0.31 -2.83 4.75
CA VAL A 12 -1.47 -1.95 4.55
C VAL A 12 -2.74 -2.55 5.16
N VAL A 13 -2.97 -3.84 4.98
CA VAL A 13 -4.08 -4.56 5.64
C VAL A 13 -3.95 -4.48 7.16
N GLY A 14 -2.74 -4.61 7.70
CA GLY A 14 -2.47 -4.43 9.13
C GLY A 14 -2.84 -3.04 9.63
N PHE A 15 -2.46 -1.99 8.91
CA PHE A 15 -2.82 -0.61 9.24
C PHE A 15 -4.33 -0.37 9.18
N ILE A 16 -5.02 -0.91 8.17
CA ILE A 16 -6.48 -0.80 8.08
C ILE A 16 -7.16 -1.50 9.28
N LYS A 17 -6.69 -2.70 9.65
CA LYS A 17 -7.20 -3.40 10.84
C LYS A 17 -7.04 -2.57 12.10
N GLN A 18 -5.87 -1.95 12.30
CA GLN A 18 -5.61 -1.08 13.43
C GLN A 18 -6.54 0.15 13.42
N ALA A 19 -6.73 0.78 12.26
CA ALA A 19 -7.63 1.91 12.11
C ALA A 19 -9.08 1.58 12.53
N LEU A 20 -9.58 0.41 12.11
CA LEU A 20 -10.91 -0.05 12.49
C LEU A 20 -11.03 -0.36 13.98
N GLN A 21 -10.00 -0.98 14.54
CA GLN A 21 -9.93 -1.32 15.95
C GLN A 21 -9.93 -0.05 16.82
N ASP A 22 -9.11 0.95 16.46
CA ASP A 22 -9.02 2.22 17.19
C ASP A 22 -10.34 3.01 17.10
N ALA A 23 -11.09 2.86 16.01
CA ALA A 23 -12.41 3.45 15.82
C ALA A 23 -13.56 2.63 16.44
N GLY A 24 -13.29 1.45 17.00
CA GLY A 24 -14.32 0.55 17.55
C GLY A 24 -15.23 -0.05 16.47
N ILE A 25 -14.80 -0.07 15.19
CA ILE A 25 -15.59 -0.58 14.06
C ILE A 25 -15.31 -2.08 13.90
N THR A 26 -16.38 -2.86 13.88
CA THR A 26 -16.33 -4.32 13.71
C THR A 26 -17.21 -4.80 12.55
N GLY A 27 -17.10 -6.07 12.19
CA GLY A 27 -17.99 -6.70 11.20
C GLY A 27 -17.61 -6.47 9.74
N PHE A 28 -16.42 -5.93 9.44
CA PHE A 28 -15.87 -5.81 8.10
C PHE A 28 -14.75 -6.83 7.86
N SER A 29 -14.79 -7.50 6.72
CA SER A 29 -13.69 -8.34 6.22
C SER A 29 -12.82 -7.52 5.27
N ILE A 30 -11.49 -7.67 5.36
CA ILE A 30 -10.56 -7.02 4.45
C ILE A 30 -10.08 -8.04 3.44
N VAL A 31 -10.22 -7.71 2.17
CA VAL A 31 -9.96 -8.64 1.06
C VAL A 31 -9.21 -7.94 -0.05
N GLN A 32 -8.32 -8.67 -0.72
CA GLN A 32 -7.63 -8.21 -1.91
C GLN A 32 -8.60 -8.22 -3.11
N ALA A 33 -8.64 -7.12 -3.86
CA ALA A 33 -9.67 -6.93 -4.89
C ALA A 33 -9.56 -7.89 -6.08
N ASP A 34 -8.36 -8.38 -6.38
CA ASP A 34 -8.07 -9.33 -7.47
C ASP A 34 -8.39 -10.80 -7.12
N GLN A 35 -8.68 -11.08 -5.85
CA GLN A 35 -9.15 -12.41 -5.46
C GLN A 35 -10.61 -12.55 -5.83
N ALA A 36 -10.91 -13.46 -6.78
CA ALA A 36 -12.26 -13.76 -7.21
C ALA A 36 -13.15 -14.09 -6.01
N LEU A 37 -14.06 -13.19 -5.68
CA LEU A 37 -14.80 -13.24 -4.43
C LEU A 37 -16.19 -13.79 -4.68
N ASN A 38 -16.41 -14.99 -4.21
CA ASN A 38 -17.77 -15.46 -3.87
C ASN A 38 -18.17 -14.86 -2.52
N LEU A 39 -18.24 -13.52 -2.45
CA LEU A 39 -18.74 -12.85 -1.26
C LEU A 39 -20.24 -13.17 -1.10
N SER A 40 -20.60 -13.67 0.06
CA SER A 40 -22.02 -13.75 0.40
C SER A 40 -22.61 -12.32 0.39
N ILE A 41 -23.82 -12.18 -0.09
CA ILE A 41 -24.55 -10.90 -0.26
C ILE A 41 -24.62 -10.09 1.07
N ASP A 42 -24.37 -10.72 2.18
CA ASP A 42 -24.53 -10.16 3.52
C ASP A 42 -23.20 -9.71 4.18
N THR A 43 -22.08 -9.88 3.51
CA THR A 43 -20.76 -9.59 4.09
C THR A 43 -20.39 -8.13 3.84
N ALA A 44 -20.09 -7.40 4.92
CA ALA A 44 -19.47 -6.09 4.83
C ALA A 44 -17.97 -6.27 4.53
N VAL A 45 -17.46 -5.61 3.48
CA VAL A 45 -16.11 -5.85 2.95
C VAL A 45 -15.38 -4.56 2.71
N ILE A 46 -14.09 -4.58 2.99
CA ILE A 46 -13.13 -3.56 2.55
C ILE A 46 -12.27 -4.22 1.47
N LEU A 47 -12.39 -3.72 0.26
CA LEU A 47 -11.56 -4.12 -0.86
C LEU A 47 -10.31 -3.26 -0.87
N VAL A 48 -9.16 -3.91 -0.95
CA VAL A 48 -7.85 -3.25 -1.08
C VAL A 48 -7.23 -3.72 -2.38
N ASP A 49 -6.98 -2.78 -3.28
CA ASP A 49 -6.34 -3.02 -4.57
C ASP A 49 -5.04 -2.22 -4.68
N ARG A 50 -3.96 -2.90 -5.04
CA ARG A 50 -2.70 -2.26 -5.39
C ARG A 50 -2.62 -2.14 -6.90
N PHE A 51 -2.93 -0.97 -7.44
CA PHE A 51 -3.07 -0.81 -8.89
C PHE A 51 -1.89 -0.11 -9.57
N HIS A 52 -1.00 0.54 -8.82
CA HIS A 52 0.12 1.26 -9.41
C HIS A 52 1.33 1.29 -8.49
N SER A 53 2.51 1.26 -9.12
CA SER A 53 3.78 1.43 -8.41
C SER A 53 4.76 2.13 -9.34
N ARG A 54 5.41 3.18 -8.86
CA ARG A 54 6.37 3.96 -9.63
C ARG A 54 7.64 4.21 -8.83
N ARG A 55 8.77 3.89 -9.42
CA ARG A 55 10.08 4.34 -8.90
C ARG A 55 10.33 5.76 -9.37
N TYR A 56 10.87 6.60 -8.49
CA TYR A 56 11.20 7.97 -8.82
C TYR A 56 12.40 8.48 -8.01
N GLY A 57 12.86 9.66 -8.39
CA GLY A 57 14.01 10.30 -7.79
C GLY A 57 15.33 9.86 -8.38
N TRP A 58 16.39 10.50 -7.95
CA TRP A 58 17.75 10.13 -8.30
C TRP A 58 18.09 8.82 -7.60
N GLN A 59 18.54 7.83 -8.37
CA GLN A 59 19.06 6.59 -7.80
C GLN A 59 20.44 6.86 -7.23
N GLY A 60 20.55 6.89 -5.91
CA GLY A 60 21.84 6.88 -5.23
C GLY A 60 22.54 5.57 -5.54
N GLN A 61 23.79 5.64 -5.95
CA GLN A 61 24.65 4.46 -6.08
C GLN A 61 25.89 4.67 -5.23
N HIS A 62 26.18 3.72 -4.38
CA HIS A 62 27.43 3.71 -3.66
C HIS A 62 27.98 2.28 -3.57
N TYR A 63 29.27 2.19 -3.37
CA TYR A 63 29.98 0.92 -3.30
C TYR A 63 30.50 0.72 -1.89
N VAL A 64 30.26 -0.46 -1.35
CA VAL A 64 30.80 -0.87 -0.05
C VAL A 64 31.76 -2.03 -0.31
N LYS A 65 32.99 -1.89 0.17
CA LYS A 65 33.99 -2.95 0.11
C LYS A 65 34.05 -3.62 1.48
N GLU A 66 33.52 -4.81 1.55
CA GLU A 66 33.72 -5.75 2.66
C GLU A 66 34.63 -6.87 2.15
N ASP A 67 34.23 -8.13 2.24
CA ASP A 67 34.93 -9.26 1.63
C ASP A 67 34.75 -9.30 0.10
N THR A 68 33.59 -8.81 -0.37
CA THR A 68 33.26 -8.62 -1.79
C THR A 68 32.89 -7.16 -2.05
N LEU A 69 33.05 -6.72 -3.32
CA LEU A 69 32.60 -5.38 -3.70
C LEU A 69 31.07 -5.43 -3.91
N LYS A 70 30.35 -4.67 -3.10
CA LYS A 70 28.91 -4.58 -3.17
C LYS A 70 28.49 -3.24 -3.75
N ARG A 71 27.61 -3.28 -4.74
CA ARG A 71 26.92 -2.11 -5.28
C ARG A 71 25.57 -1.99 -4.58
N ILE A 72 25.36 -0.86 -3.93
CA ILE A 72 24.09 -0.52 -3.28
C ILE A 72 23.37 0.53 -4.14
N VAL A 73 22.14 0.26 -4.49
CA VAL A 73 21.29 1.17 -5.26
C VAL A 73 20.08 1.53 -4.40
N ASP A 74 19.97 2.81 -4.09
CA ASP A 74 18.88 3.37 -3.30
C ASP A 74 17.88 4.06 -4.21
N TYR A 75 16.58 3.87 -3.94
CA TYR A 75 15.52 4.52 -4.69
C TYR A 75 14.26 4.72 -3.83
N PHE A 76 13.45 5.67 -4.26
CA PHE A 76 12.11 5.87 -3.73
C PHE A 76 11.08 5.19 -4.65
N GLN A 77 10.06 4.63 -4.03
CA GLN A 77 8.97 3.99 -4.74
C GLN A 77 7.64 4.47 -4.18
N ASP A 78 6.80 5.04 -5.04
CA ASP A 78 5.41 5.29 -4.72
C ASP A 78 4.58 4.06 -5.01
N ILE A 79 3.69 3.74 -4.09
CA ILE A 79 2.79 2.61 -4.17
C ILE A 79 1.37 3.13 -3.94
N HIS A 80 0.50 2.85 -4.89
CA HIS A 80 -0.88 3.32 -4.88
C HIS A 80 -1.82 2.18 -4.54
N PHE A 81 -2.63 2.39 -3.52
CA PHE A 81 -3.70 1.48 -3.11
C PHE A 81 -5.06 2.15 -3.27
N GLN A 82 -5.98 1.50 -3.95
CA GLN A 82 -7.38 1.85 -3.94
C GLN A 82 -8.06 1.10 -2.80
N ILE A 83 -8.72 1.82 -1.93
CA ILE A 83 -9.43 1.27 -0.78
C ILE A 83 -10.89 1.63 -0.91
N ARG A 84 -11.74 0.59 -0.93
CA ARG A 84 -13.18 0.71 -1.14
C ARG A 84 -13.93 -0.05 -0.05
N ALA A 85 -14.97 0.52 0.51
CA ALA A 85 -15.83 -0.15 1.48
C ALA A 85 -17.20 -0.46 0.88
N LEU A 86 -17.63 -1.72 1.04
CA LEU A 86 -18.91 -2.22 0.58
C LEU A 86 -19.66 -2.79 1.77
N LYS A 87 -20.89 -2.31 1.98
CA LYS A 87 -21.80 -2.87 2.97
C LYS A 87 -23.21 -2.78 2.45
N ARG A 88 -23.86 -3.92 2.29
CA ARG A 88 -25.26 -3.94 1.91
C ARG A 88 -26.13 -3.42 3.05
N ARG A 89 -27.02 -2.49 2.73
CA ARG A 89 -28.00 -1.98 3.69
C ARG A 89 -29.21 -2.90 3.69
N LYS A 90 -29.48 -3.54 4.83
CA LYS A 90 -30.72 -4.28 5.06
C LYS A 90 -31.65 -3.46 5.97
N GLY A 91 -32.82 -3.07 5.48
CA GLY A 91 -33.89 -2.48 6.28
C GLY A 91 -33.60 -1.07 6.82
N VAL A 92 -34.26 -0.72 7.93
CA VAL A 92 -34.06 0.56 8.64
C VAL A 92 -32.65 0.59 9.22
N GLN A 93 -31.90 1.67 8.98
CA GLN A 93 -30.57 1.82 9.51
C GLN A 93 -30.60 1.89 11.04
N ASP A 94 -29.87 0.96 11.66
CA ASP A 94 -29.50 1.10 13.05
C ASP A 94 -28.38 2.16 13.14
N ALA A 95 -28.66 3.27 13.81
CA ALA A 95 -27.71 4.37 13.98
C ALA A 95 -26.43 3.98 14.71
N THR A 96 -26.41 2.83 15.37
CA THR A 96 -25.23 2.31 16.10
C THR A 96 -24.28 1.52 15.20
N VAL A 97 -24.68 1.19 13.97
CA VAL A 97 -23.92 0.36 13.05
C VAL A 97 -23.17 1.21 12.02
N ALA A 98 -21.84 1.14 12.04
CA ALA A 98 -21.00 1.88 11.09
C ALA A 98 -21.39 1.63 9.62
N THR A 99 -21.48 2.70 8.85
CA THR A 99 -21.71 2.67 7.40
C THR A 99 -20.39 2.46 6.65
N SER A 100 -20.47 2.20 5.33
CA SER A 100 -19.25 2.16 4.48
C SER A 100 -18.48 3.48 4.51
N ASN A 101 -19.19 4.61 4.59
CA ASN A 101 -18.55 5.93 4.66
C ASN A 101 -17.83 6.14 6.00
N ASP A 102 -18.43 5.72 7.12
CA ASP A 102 -17.80 5.82 8.45
C ASP A 102 -16.50 5.02 8.49
N VAL A 103 -16.48 3.84 7.87
CA VAL A 103 -15.29 3.00 7.72
C VAL A 103 -14.18 3.72 6.94
N ILE A 104 -14.51 4.28 5.78
CA ILE A 104 -13.54 5.01 4.96
C ILE A 104 -13.01 6.23 5.69
N GLN A 105 -13.87 7.00 6.36
CA GLN A 105 -13.45 8.15 7.16
C GLN A 105 -12.54 7.74 8.33
N ALA A 106 -12.84 6.65 9.03
CA ALA A 106 -12.01 6.13 10.11
C ALA A 106 -10.61 5.75 9.61
N ILE A 107 -10.53 5.06 8.47
CA ILE A 107 -9.27 4.67 7.85
C ILE A 107 -8.45 5.91 7.46
N ILE A 108 -9.04 6.88 6.78
CA ILE A 108 -8.38 8.13 6.38
C ILE A 108 -7.87 8.89 7.61
N THR A 109 -8.72 9.07 8.62
CA THR A 109 -8.36 9.77 9.85
C THR A 109 -7.18 9.09 10.54
N TRP A 110 -7.17 7.77 10.58
CA TRP A 110 -6.08 7.03 11.19
C TRP A 110 -4.76 7.25 10.44
N PHE A 111 -4.74 7.12 9.11
CA PHE A 111 -3.54 7.35 8.30
C PHE A 111 -2.99 8.77 8.44
N GLN A 112 -3.86 9.76 8.66
CA GLN A 112 -3.47 11.17 8.86
C GLN A 112 -3.13 11.50 10.32
N SER A 113 -3.41 10.60 11.26
CA SER A 113 -3.12 10.79 12.68
C SER A 113 -1.62 10.66 12.98
N GLN A 114 -1.20 11.22 14.12
CA GLN A 114 0.18 11.05 14.59
C GLN A 114 0.55 9.57 14.83
N ILE A 115 -0.41 8.76 15.30
CA ILE A 115 -0.22 7.34 15.54
C ILE A 115 0.01 6.62 14.22
N GLY A 116 -0.85 6.85 13.23
CA GLY A 116 -0.73 6.27 11.90
C GLY A 116 0.58 6.66 11.22
N ILE A 117 0.96 7.94 11.24
CA ILE A 117 2.23 8.42 10.66
C ILE A 117 3.44 7.77 11.35
N LYS A 118 3.43 7.62 12.67
CA LYS A 118 4.51 6.92 13.39
C LYS A 118 4.58 5.44 13.02
N SER A 119 3.43 4.78 12.93
CA SER A 119 3.34 3.36 12.55
C SER A 119 3.84 3.13 11.13
N LEU A 120 3.48 4.00 10.17
CA LEU A 120 4.01 3.97 8.81
C LEU A 120 5.54 4.09 8.81
N LYS A 121 6.07 5.11 9.50
CA LYS A 121 7.51 5.38 9.56
C LYS A 121 8.30 4.22 10.18
N SER A 122 7.75 3.55 11.19
CA SER A 122 8.44 2.41 11.83
C SER A 122 8.67 1.24 10.86
N LEU A 123 7.88 1.14 9.80
CA LEU A 123 8.02 0.17 8.73
C LEU A 123 8.67 0.75 7.46
N GLY A 124 9.16 2.01 7.50
CA GLY A 124 9.84 2.66 6.38
C GLY A 124 8.92 3.29 5.33
N TYR A 125 7.62 3.41 5.63
CA TYR A 125 6.68 4.10 4.77
C TYR A 125 6.53 5.57 5.14
N ASN A 126 6.23 6.40 4.15
CA ASN A 126 5.75 7.75 4.36
C ASN A 126 4.40 7.90 3.65
N LEU A 127 3.47 8.59 4.29
CA LEU A 127 2.23 8.98 3.65
C LEU A 127 2.51 10.14 2.69
N LEU A 128 2.31 9.91 1.39
CA LEU A 128 2.48 10.94 0.38
C LEU A 128 1.16 11.68 0.13
N ARG A 129 0.09 10.94 -0.09
CA ARG A 129 -1.22 11.53 -0.39
C ARG A 129 -2.36 10.57 -0.09
N ILE A 130 -3.49 11.12 0.30
CA ILE A 130 -4.81 10.52 0.28
C ILE A 130 -5.68 11.35 -0.65
N THR A 131 -6.37 10.71 -1.59
CA THR A 131 -7.29 11.43 -2.50
C THR A 131 -8.62 11.73 -1.81
N ASP A 132 -9.41 12.59 -2.43
CA ASP A 132 -10.80 12.80 -2.02
C ASP A 132 -11.59 11.50 -2.12
N ILE A 133 -12.59 11.37 -1.26
CA ILE A 133 -13.50 10.24 -1.29
C ILE A 133 -14.40 10.36 -2.52
N LYS A 134 -14.39 9.33 -3.35
CA LYS A 134 -15.34 9.18 -4.45
C LYS A 134 -16.44 8.22 -4.02
N GLU A 135 -17.68 8.57 -4.30
CA GLU A 135 -18.82 7.68 -4.10
C GLU A 135 -19.28 7.16 -5.44
N GLU A 136 -18.97 5.92 -5.74
CA GLU A 136 -19.56 5.22 -6.89
C GLU A 136 -20.92 4.67 -6.48
N SER A 137 -21.92 4.96 -7.30
CA SER A 137 -23.26 4.38 -7.15
C SER A 137 -23.41 3.25 -8.16
N PHE A 138 -23.79 2.09 -7.72
CA PHE A 138 -24.14 0.98 -8.60
C PHE A 138 -25.54 0.47 -8.27
N ILE A 139 -26.16 -0.11 -9.28
CA ILE A 139 -27.48 -0.69 -9.16
C ILE A 139 -27.30 -2.18 -8.88
N ASP A 140 -27.78 -2.63 -7.73
CA ASP A 140 -27.78 -4.05 -7.42
C ASP A 140 -28.84 -4.80 -8.28
N LYS A 141 -28.82 -6.14 -8.22
CA LYS A 141 -29.81 -6.99 -8.93
C LYS A 141 -31.28 -6.72 -8.54
N THR A 142 -31.50 -5.95 -7.47
CA THR A 142 -32.82 -5.57 -6.97
C THR A 142 -33.18 -4.13 -7.32
N ASN A 143 -32.48 -3.50 -8.27
CA ASN A 143 -32.61 -2.09 -8.68
C ASN A 143 -32.49 -1.08 -7.53
N LYS A 144 -31.72 -1.41 -6.50
CA LYS A 144 -31.37 -0.47 -5.43
C LYS A 144 -30.01 0.14 -5.67
N TYR A 145 -29.93 1.47 -5.48
CA TYR A 145 -28.65 2.18 -5.51
C TYR A 145 -27.88 1.90 -4.22
N GLU A 146 -26.71 1.32 -4.36
CA GLU A 146 -25.74 1.19 -3.27
C GLU A 146 -24.60 2.16 -3.50
N LYS A 147 -24.15 2.81 -2.44
CA LYS A 147 -22.99 3.69 -2.46
C LYS A 147 -21.77 2.93 -2.00
N SER A 148 -20.73 2.99 -2.78
CA SER A 148 -19.43 2.42 -2.47
C SER A 148 -18.39 3.54 -2.38
N PRO A 149 -18.14 4.08 -1.18
CA PRO A 149 -17.11 5.08 -1.02
C PRO A 149 -15.72 4.44 -1.21
N GLU A 150 -14.86 5.17 -1.92
CA GLU A 150 -13.49 4.76 -2.18
C GLU A 150 -12.52 5.95 -2.14
N PHE A 151 -11.28 5.67 -1.87
CA PHE A 151 -10.18 6.63 -1.99
C PHE A 151 -8.89 5.94 -2.42
N THR A 152 -7.92 6.74 -2.88
CA THR A 152 -6.57 6.25 -3.17
C THR A 152 -5.62 6.68 -2.07
N LEU A 153 -4.94 5.70 -1.49
CA LEU A 153 -3.81 5.87 -0.57
C LEU A 153 -2.51 5.77 -1.36
N VAL A 154 -1.67 6.79 -1.29
CA VAL A 154 -0.33 6.78 -1.89
C VAL A 154 0.72 6.80 -0.79
N LEU A 155 1.49 5.74 -0.73
CA LEU A 155 2.61 5.58 0.18
C LEU A 155 3.93 5.65 -0.57
N THR A 156 4.92 6.29 0.02
CA THR A 156 6.30 6.27 -0.46
C THR A 156 7.12 5.35 0.42
N LEU A 157 7.89 4.48 -0.21
CA LEU A 157 8.81 3.56 0.42
C LEU A 157 10.24 3.85 -0.06
N TYR A 158 11.17 4.00 0.88
CA TYR A 158 12.60 3.99 0.58
C TYR A 158 13.08 2.55 0.51
N GLN A 159 13.74 2.20 -0.59
CA GLN A 159 14.27 0.86 -0.81
C GLN A 159 15.74 0.92 -1.18
N SER A 160 16.49 -0.09 -0.72
CA SER A 160 17.88 -0.29 -1.02
C SER A 160 18.07 -1.70 -1.58
N ALA A 161 18.62 -1.78 -2.78
CA ALA A 161 18.98 -3.02 -3.45
C ALA A 161 20.49 -3.20 -3.45
N GLU A 162 20.94 -4.35 -2.98
CA GLU A 162 22.34 -4.72 -2.91
C GLU A 162 22.63 -5.76 -4.00
N THR A 163 23.70 -5.56 -4.75
CA THR A 163 24.16 -6.49 -5.77
C THR A 163 25.66 -6.69 -5.60
N GLU A 164 26.11 -7.93 -5.47
CA GLU A 164 27.52 -8.25 -5.51
C GLU A 164 28.09 -7.98 -6.91
N GLN A 165 29.29 -7.41 -6.96
CA GLN A 165 30.00 -7.18 -8.21
C GLN A 165 31.32 -7.93 -8.18
N ASP A 166 31.65 -8.55 -9.30
CA ASP A 166 32.97 -9.11 -9.50
C ASP A 166 34.01 -7.98 -9.51
N VAL A 167 35.01 -8.11 -8.67
CA VAL A 167 36.16 -7.20 -8.68
C VAL A 167 37.08 -7.64 -9.82
N ILE A 168 37.30 -6.78 -10.79
CA ILE A 168 38.39 -7.00 -11.76
C ILE A 168 39.70 -6.87 -11.02
N ASN A 169 40.26 -8.00 -10.61
CA ASN A 169 41.49 -8.04 -9.79
C ASN A 169 42.76 -7.81 -10.59
N SER A 170 42.73 -7.92 -11.92
CA SER A 170 43.84 -7.61 -12.79
C SER A 170 43.35 -7.09 -14.15
N ILE A 171 43.93 -6.01 -14.62
CA ILE A 171 43.84 -5.60 -16.03
C ILE A 171 45.20 -6.03 -16.61
N ASP A 172 45.24 -7.18 -17.26
CA ASP A 172 46.37 -7.57 -18.10
C ASP A 172 46.27 -6.72 -19.39
N GLY A 173 46.65 -5.46 -19.24
CA GLY A 173 46.76 -4.55 -20.38
C GLY A 173 48.17 -4.61 -20.94
N ASN A 174 48.38 -5.28 -22.05
CA ASN A 174 49.50 -5.01 -22.93
C ASN A 174 49.33 -3.59 -23.49
N PHE A 175 49.96 -2.62 -22.86
CA PHE A 175 50.07 -1.30 -23.46
C PHE A 175 51.02 -1.43 -24.67
N ILE A 176 50.50 -1.32 -25.88
CA ILE A 176 51.30 -1.15 -27.05
C ILE A 176 51.77 0.31 -27.05
N GLU A 177 53.03 0.54 -26.72
CA GLU A 177 53.66 1.83 -26.99
C GLU A 177 53.67 2.04 -28.51
N VAL A 178 52.90 3.00 -28.99
CA VAL A 178 52.94 3.49 -30.34
C VAL A 178 54.04 4.57 -30.37
N GLY A 179 55.19 4.21 -30.88
CA GLY A 179 56.30 5.12 -31.15
C GLY A 179 56.02 6.04 -32.36
#